data_fd14f33b8f68390b1a2ec612f700a106
#
_entry.id   fd14f33b8f68390b1a2ec612f700a106
#
_cell.length_a   1.000
_cell.length_b   1.000
_cell.length_c   1.000
_cell.angle_alpha   90.00
_cell.angle_beta   90.00
_cell.angle_gamma   90.00
#
_symmetry.space_group_name_H-M   'P 1'
#
loop_
_entity.id
_entity.type
_entity.pdbx_description
1 polymer ?
#
loop_
_entity_poly.entity_id
_entity_poly.type
_entity_poly.pdbx_seq_one_letter_code
_entity_poly.pdbx_strand_id
1 'polypeptide(L)'
;MTAPNFCMLLRKHIGNGRITRITQPGLERIIQIQIEHLDELGDLCRKTLIVEIMGKHSNIIFCDADGRIIDSIKHISAQMSSVREVLPGRPYFIPDTMDKKDPLTVDADTFIFTLKEKPCPLGKAIYTSFTGISPVIAEDICFLAGMDSGVTPKEYEDDLLF
;
A
#
# COMPACT_ATOMS: atom_id res chain seq x y z
N MET A 1 -4.59 -29.72 16.70
CA MET A 1 -3.98 -28.87 15.66
C MET A 1 -3.23 -27.76 16.36
N THR A 2 -1.90 -27.66 16.22
CA THR A 2 -1.07 -26.65 16.90
C THR A 2 -1.19 -25.33 16.12
N ALA A 3 -1.41 -24.21 16.84
CA ALA A 3 -1.49 -22.91 16.20
C ALA A 3 -0.13 -22.52 15.57
N PRO A 4 -0.10 -21.86 14.41
CA PRO A 4 1.14 -21.36 13.79
C PRO A 4 1.91 -20.43 14.74
N ASN A 5 3.24 -20.42 14.62
CA ASN A 5 4.11 -19.60 15.48
C ASN A 5 3.70 -18.12 15.49
N PHE A 6 3.36 -17.56 14.35
CA PHE A 6 2.90 -16.17 14.23
C PHE A 6 1.62 -15.91 15.06
N CYS A 7 0.66 -16.85 15.05
CA CYS A 7 -0.53 -16.75 15.88
C CYS A 7 -0.21 -16.78 17.39
N MET A 8 0.73 -17.64 17.79
CA MET A 8 1.16 -17.71 19.19
C MET A 8 1.88 -16.43 19.62
N LEU A 9 2.68 -15.86 18.74
CA LEU A 9 3.35 -14.58 18.96
C LEU A 9 2.35 -13.44 19.15
N LEU A 10 1.33 -13.35 18.29
CA LEU A 10 0.28 -12.33 18.44
C LEU A 10 -0.48 -12.52 19.77
N ARG A 11 -0.85 -13.75 20.15
CA ARG A 11 -1.50 -14.03 21.44
C ARG A 11 -0.64 -13.58 22.63
N LYS A 12 0.67 -13.82 22.56
CA LYS A 12 1.60 -13.40 23.61
C LYS A 12 1.67 -11.89 23.75
N HIS A 13 1.81 -11.15 22.61
CA HIS A 13 2.14 -9.73 22.64
C HIS A 13 0.95 -8.79 22.61
N ILE A 14 -0.20 -9.20 22.07
CA ILE A 14 -1.37 -8.34 21.93
C ILE A 14 -2.67 -8.95 22.45
N GLY A 15 -2.60 -10.12 23.13
CA GLY A 15 -3.74 -10.68 23.84
C GLY A 15 -4.26 -9.68 24.86
N ASN A 16 -5.58 -9.42 24.85
CA ASN A 16 -6.24 -8.40 25.67
C ASN A 16 -5.81 -6.93 25.38
N GLY A 17 -5.09 -6.69 24.29
CA GLY A 17 -4.74 -5.35 23.85
C GLY A 17 -5.95 -4.58 23.32
N ARG A 18 -5.85 -3.26 23.37
CA ARG A 18 -6.86 -2.34 22.86
C ARG A 18 -6.44 -1.77 21.52
N ILE A 19 -7.28 -1.89 20.48
CA ILE A 19 -7.10 -1.20 19.22
C ILE A 19 -7.35 0.29 19.47
N THR A 20 -6.35 1.11 19.18
CA THR A 20 -6.40 2.56 19.38
C THR A 20 -6.59 3.32 18.08
N ARG A 21 -6.15 2.74 16.96
CA ARG A 21 -6.24 3.38 15.65
C ARG A 21 -6.22 2.34 14.53
N ILE A 22 -7.01 2.61 13.49
CA ILE A 22 -6.95 1.88 12.21
C ILE A 22 -6.76 2.92 11.12
N THR A 23 -5.75 2.74 10.27
CA THR A 23 -5.41 3.66 9.18
C THR A 23 -5.10 2.92 7.89
N GLN A 24 -5.33 3.61 6.78
CA GLN A 24 -4.89 3.22 5.44
C GLN A 24 -3.92 4.30 4.95
N PRO A 25 -2.67 3.98 4.64
CA PRO A 25 -1.72 4.95 4.09
C PRO A 25 -2.09 5.32 2.64
N GLY A 26 -2.53 6.55 2.41
CA GLY A 26 -2.96 7.01 1.09
C GLY A 26 -3.98 6.07 0.45
N LEU A 27 -3.78 5.74 -0.82
CA LEU A 27 -4.58 4.77 -1.57
C LEU A 27 -3.90 3.38 -1.66
N GLU A 28 -2.97 3.10 -0.75
CA GLU A 28 -2.32 1.79 -0.69
C GLU A 28 -3.28 0.71 -0.18
N ARG A 29 -3.11 -0.51 -0.66
CA ARG A 29 -3.88 -1.69 -0.19
C ARG A 29 -3.29 -2.24 1.09
N ILE A 30 -3.15 -1.37 2.10
CA ILE A 30 -2.52 -1.64 3.38
C ILE A 30 -3.43 -1.11 4.48
N ILE A 31 -3.66 -1.93 5.49
CA ILE A 31 -4.36 -1.53 6.72
C ILE A 31 -3.35 -1.62 7.86
N GLN A 32 -3.21 -0.54 8.61
CA GLN A 32 -2.38 -0.49 9.82
C GLN A 32 -3.29 -0.42 11.03
N ILE A 33 -3.14 -1.37 11.95
CA ILE A 33 -3.92 -1.48 13.19
C ILE A 33 -2.96 -1.24 14.36
N GLN A 34 -3.11 -0.11 15.03
CA GLN A 34 -2.34 0.22 16.23
C GLN A 34 -3.01 -0.38 17.46
N ILE A 35 -2.20 -1.04 18.29
CA ILE A 35 -2.66 -1.77 19.46
C ILE A 35 -1.84 -1.34 20.66
N GLU A 36 -2.50 -0.97 21.75
CA GLU A 36 -1.91 -0.76 23.07
C GLU A 36 -2.15 -1.98 23.95
N HIS A 37 -1.11 -2.41 24.63
CA HIS A 37 -1.16 -3.50 25.59
C HIS A 37 -0.18 -3.24 26.74
N LEU A 38 -0.37 -3.94 27.86
CA LEU A 38 0.63 -3.95 28.93
C LEU A 38 1.65 -5.04 28.65
N ASP A 39 2.92 -4.74 28.86
CA ASP A 39 3.97 -5.74 28.81
C ASP A 39 4.04 -6.59 30.09
N GLU A 40 5.04 -7.46 30.19
CA GLU A 40 5.22 -8.34 31.35
C GLU A 40 5.54 -7.57 32.66
N LEU A 41 5.99 -6.32 32.55
CA LEU A 41 6.29 -5.42 33.67
C LEU A 41 5.11 -4.53 34.03
N GLY A 42 4.04 -4.54 33.23
CA GLY A 42 2.86 -3.69 33.39
C GLY A 42 2.99 -2.33 32.70
N ASP A 43 4.03 -2.10 31.92
CA ASP A 43 4.23 -0.87 31.17
C ASP A 43 3.39 -0.85 29.89
N LEU A 44 2.85 0.33 29.54
CA LEU A 44 2.05 0.51 28.34
C LEU A 44 2.93 0.48 27.10
N CYS A 45 2.73 -0.51 26.27
CA CYS A 45 3.42 -0.71 25.00
C CYS A 45 2.50 -0.51 23.81
N ARG A 46 3.08 -0.03 22.69
CA ARG A 46 2.40 0.09 21.40
C ARG A 46 2.99 -0.87 20.40
N LYS A 47 2.11 -1.52 19.64
CA LYS A 47 2.45 -2.40 18.52
C LYS A 47 1.58 -2.05 17.33
N THR A 48 2.04 -2.38 16.14
CA THR A 48 1.27 -2.20 14.91
C THR A 48 1.16 -3.52 14.18
N LEU A 49 -0.06 -3.92 13.88
CA LEU A 49 -0.35 -5.03 12.97
C LEU A 49 -0.65 -4.44 11.60
N ILE A 50 0.10 -4.85 10.60
CA ILE A 50 0.02 -4.33 9.23
C ILE A 50 -0.49 -5.45 8.33
N VAL A 51 -1.60 -5.19 7.64
CA VAL A 51 -2.22 -6.12 6.70
C VAL A 51 -2.03 -5.58 5.29
N GLU A 52 -1.23 -6.25 4.50
CA GLU A 52 -0.98 -5.93 3.09
C GLU A 52 -1.84 -6.84 2.18
N ILE A 53 -2.67 -6.24 1.34
CA ILE A 53 -3.63 -6.94 0.47
C ILE A 53 -3.16 -6.79 -0.99
N MET A 54 -2.16 -7.56 -1.37
CA MET A 54 -1.45 -7.44 -2.67
C MET A 54 -1.43 -8.77 -3.44
N GLY A 55 -2.53 -9.49 -3.46
CA GLY A 55 -2.66 -10.79 -4.13
C GLY A 55 -1.61 -11.81 -3.63
N LYS A 56 -0.78 -12.34 -4.50
CA LYS A 56 0.28 -13.30 -4.13
C LYS A 56 1.32 -12.73 -3.15
N HIS A 57 1.45 -11.41 -3.10
CA HIS A 57 2.36 -10.69 -2.22
C HIS A 57 1.71 -10.23 -0.91
N SER A 58 0.45 -10.59 -0.67
CA SER A 58 -0.24 -10.29 0.60
C SER A 58 0.53 -10.86 1.78
N ASN A 59 0.58 -10.09 2.88
CA ASN A 59 1.28 -10.45 4.10
C ASN A 59 0.57 -9.85 5.32
N ILE A 60 0.83 -10.39 6.49
CA ILE A 60 0.52 -9.75 7.77
C ILE A 60 1.84 -9.60 8.52
N ILE A 61 2.17 -8.37 8.89
CA ILE A 61 3.44 -8.00 9.49
C ILE A 61 3.15 -7.39 10.85
N PHE A 62 3.91 -7.79 11.85
CA PHE A 62 3.77 -7.31 13.22
C PHE A 62 5.01 -6.50 13.60
N CYS A 63 4.81 -5.24 13.99
CA CYS A 63 5.87 -4.28 14.28
C CYS A 63 5.80 -3.76 15.71
N ASP A 64 6.94 -3.37 16.25
CA ASP A 64 7.05 -2.62 17.49
C ASP A 64 6.71 -1.12 17.31
N ALA A 65 6.84 -0.35 18.37
CA ALA A 65 6.54 1.08 18.37
C ALA A 65 7.47 1.89 17.46
N ASP A 66 8.68 1.41 17.19
CA ASP A 66 9.69 2.05 16.34
C ASP A 66 9.57 1.64 14.87
N GLY A 67 8.55 0.83 14.53
CA GLY A 67 8.35 0.33 13.17
C GLY A 67 9.27 -0.81 12.77
N ARG A 68 9.95 -1.47 13.73
CA ARG A 68 10.76 -2.65 13.44
C ARG A 68 9.86 -3.89 13.42
N ILE A 69 10.09 -4.74 12.44
CA ILE A 69 9.37 -6.00 12.28
C ILE A 69 9.74 -6.94 13.43
N ILE A 70 8.72 -7.35 14.19
CA ILE A 70 8.86 -8.40 15.20
C ILE A 70 8.75 -9.76 14.52
N ASP A 71 7.73 -9.92 13.65
CA ASP A 71 7.53 -11.11 12.82
C ASP A 71 6.48 -10.87 11.74
N SER A 72 6.32 -11.82 10.83
CA SER A 72 5.33 -11.79 9.75
C SER A 72 4.90 -13.19 9.33
N ILE A 73 3.75 -13.31 8.64
CA ILE A 73 3.30 -14.60 8.10
C ILE A 73 4.26 -15.11 7.04
N LYS A 74 4.73 -14.20 6.16
CA LYS A 74 5.69 -14.54 5.10
C LYS A 74 7.00 -13.78 5.34
N HIS A 75 8.07 -14.52 5.54
CA HIS A 75 9.42 -13.97 5.56
C HIS A 75 9.92 -13.78 4.13
N ILE A 76 10.38 -12.58 3.81
CA ILE A 76 10.89 -12.22 2.49
C ILE A 76 12.33 -11.73 2.64
N SER A 77 13.28 -12.53 2.13
CA SER A 77 14.69 -12.17 2.13
C SER A 77 15.07 -11.36 0.89
N ALA A 78 16.24 -10.75 0.90
CA ALA A 78 16.82 -10.04 -0.24
C ALA A 78 16.97 -10.93 -1.50
N GLN A 79 17.08 -12.23 -1.33
CA GLN A 79 17.11 -13.19 -2.44
C GLN A 79 15.74 -13.41 -3.09
N MET A 80 14.65 -13.21 -2.32
CA MET A 80 13.27 -13.38 -2.78
C MET A 80 12.67 -12.11 -3.37
N SER A 81 13.18 -10.95 -2.98
CA SER A 81 12.68 -9.66 -3.44
C SER A 81 13.83 -8.64 -3.49
N SER A 82 13.94 -7.96 -4.63
CA SER A 82 14.84 -6.81 -4.79
C SER A 82 14.25 -5.51 -4.24
N VAL A 83 12.96 -5.50 -3.89
CA VAL A 83 12.26 -4.27 -3.46
C VAL A 83 12.45 -4.03 -1.97
N ARG A 84 12.23 -5.06 -1.15
CA ARG A 84 12.43 -4.96 0.31
C ARG A 84 12.56 -6.34 0.95
N GLU A 85 13.19 -6.37 2.13
CA GLU A 85 13.15 -7.50 3.03
C GLU A 85 11.99 -7.37 4.03
N VAL A 86 11.35 -8.50 4.35
CA VAL A 86 10.38 -8.60 5.44
C VAL A 86 10.84 -9.71 6.38
N LEU A 87 11.70 -9.32 7.31
CA LEU A 87 12.34 -10.23 8.27
C LEU A 87 12.34 -9.60 9.67
N PRO A 88 12.33 -10.40 10.73
CA PRO A 88 12.47 -9.90 12.10
C PRO A 88 13.68 -8.98 12.29
N GLY A 89 13.50 -7.88 13.00
CA GLY A 89 14.53 -6.86 13.25
C GLY A 89 14.75 -5.84 12.14
N ARG A 90 14.19 -6.04 10.94
CA ARG A 90 14.25 -5.06 9.84
C ARG A 90 13.21 -3.96 10.05
N PRO A 91 13.49 -2.72 9.59
CA PRO A 91 12.47 -1.67 9.58
C PRO A 91 11.38 -2.01 8.56
N TYR A 92 10.13 -1.76 8.94
CA TYR A 92 9.02 -1.81 7.98
C TYR A 92 8.97 -0.51 7.19
N PHE A 93 8.79 -0.63 5.90
CA PHE A 93 8.44 0.50 5.03
C PHE A 93 7.51 0.02 3.91
N ILE A 94 6.68 0.93 3.43
CA ILE A 94 5.85 0.70 2.26
C ILE A 94 6.76 0.82 1.05
N PRO A 95 6.86 -0.20 0.18
CA PRO A 95 7.67 -0.08 -1.01
C PRO A 95 7.16 1.08 -1.85
N ASP A 96 8.06 1.94 -2.26
CA ASP A 96 7.73 2.96 -3.26
C ASP A 96 7.46 2.23 -4.58
N THR A 97 6.19 2.02 -4.87
CA THR A 97 5.75 1.29 -6.04
C THR A 97 5.70 2.24 -7.23
N MET A 98 6.88 2.41 -7.86
CA MET A 98 6.98 2.91 -9.22
C MET A 98 6.53 4.36 -9.44
N ASP A 99 7.12 5.36 -8.81
CA ASP A 99 6.94 6.79 -9.13
C ASP A 99 5.48 7.23 -9.40
N LYS A 100 4.52 6.45 -8.88
CA LYS A 100 3.10 6.78 -9.04
C LYS A 100 2.73 7.94 -8.15
N LYS A 101 1.98 8.86 -8.72
CA LYS A 101 1.47 10.02 -8.00
C LYS A 101 0.14 9.70 -7.32
N ASP A 102 -0.17 10.42 -6.26
CA ASP A 102 -1.48 10.34 -5.62
C ASP A 102 -2.49 11.17 -6.45
N PRO A 103 -3.52 10.53 -7.05
CA PRO A 103 -4.48 11.24 -7.88
C PRO A 103 -5.36 12.23 -7.10
N LEU A 104 -5.42 12.13 -5.77
CA LEU A 104 -6.23 13.01 -4.93
C LEU A 104 -5.52 14.31 -4.56
N THR A 105 -4.20 14.39 -4.77
CA THR A 105 -3.39 15.56 -4.38
C THR A 105 -2.62 16.16 -5.54
N VAL A 106 -2.58 15.51 -6.69
CA VAL A 106 -1.90 16.01 -7.89
C VAL A 106 -2.64 17.23 -8.45
N ASP A 107 -1.90 18.27 -8.83
CA ASP A 107 -2.46 19.41 -9.54
C ASP A 107 -2.69 19.10 -11.03
N ALA A 108 -3.52 19.91 -11.68
CA ALA A 108 -3.93 19.74 -13.08
C ALA A 108 -2.72 19.67 -14.03
N ASP A 109 -1.79 20.61 -13.92
CA ASP A 109 -0.63 20.69 -14.81
C ASP A 109 0.25 19.46 -14.70
N THR A 110 0.51 19.02 -13.47
CA THR A 110 1.28 17.79 -13.19
C THR A 110 0.54 16.55 -13.69
N PHE A 111 -0.78 16.50 -13.57
CA PHE A 111 -1.60 15.40 -14.06
C PHE A 111 -1.51 15.28 -15.59
N ILE A 112 -1.79 16.36 -16.30
CA ILE A 112 -1.73 16.45 -17.78
C ILE A 112 -0.32 16.09 -18.28
N PHE A 113 0.70 16.73 -17.71
CA PHE A 113 2.09 16.45 -18.07
C PHE A 113 2.44 14.96 -17.89
N THR A 114 2.06 14.39 -16.73
CA THR A 114 2.33 12.98 -16.43
C THR A 114 1.68 12.03 -17.44
N LEU A 115 0.46 12.32 -17.87
CA LEU A 115 -0.22 11.50 -18.88
C LEU A 115 0.43 11.66 -20.26
N LYS A 116 0.73 12.89 -20.68
CA LYS A 116 1.30 13.18 -22.00
C LYS A 116 2.72 12.65 -22.21
N GLU A 117 3.47 12.42 -21.14
CA GLU A 117 4.77 11.74 -21.16
C GLU A 117 4.65 10.24 -21.51
N LYS A 118 3.46 9.62 -21.36
CA LYS A 118 3.27 8.20 -21.59
C LYS A 118 3.00 7.88 -23.07
N PRO A 119 3.84 7.06 -23.72
CA PRO A 119 3.63 6.62 -25.10
C PRO A 119 2.68 5.38 -25.14
N CYS A 120 1.50 5.49 -24.53
CA CYS A 120 0.55 4.40 -24.46
C CYS A 120 -0.88 4.95 -24.39
N PRO A 121 -1.91 4.09 -24.61
CA PRO A 121 -3.32 4.48 -24.49
C PRO A 121 -3.66 5.16 -23.17
N LEU A 122 -4.61 6.09 -23.17
CA LEU A 122 -5.00 6.91 -22.03
C LEU A 122 -5.36 6.07 -20.78
N GLY A 123 -6.19 5.06 -20.92
CA GLY A 123 -6.52 4.18 -19.81
C GLY A 123 -5.27 3.58 -19.16
N LYS A 124 -4.31 3.11 -19.99
CA LYS A 124 -3.04 2.58 -19.49
C LYS A 124 -2.16 3.66 -18.86
N ALA A 125 -2.11 4.85 -19.44
CA ALA A 125 -1.37 5.97 -18.88
C ALA A 125 -1.86 6.31 -17.47
N ILE A 126 -3.19 6.33 -17.26
CA ILE A 126 -3.82 6.62 -15.96
C ILE A 126 -3.40 5.58 -14.92
N TYR A 127 -3.71 4.28 -15.11
CA TYR A 127 -3.46 3.29 -14.06
C TYR A 127 -1.98 2.98 -13.82
N THR A 128 -1.10 3.31 -14.77
CA THR A 128 0.35 3.16 -14.55
C THR A 128 1.00 4.37 -13.89
N SER A 129 0.35 5.53 -13.90
CA SER A 129 0.91 6.77 -13.36
C SER A 129 0.37 7.14 -11.99
N PHE A 130 -0.80 6.63 -11.62
CA PHE A 130 -1.47 7.03 -10.38
C PHE A 130 -1.73 5.84 -9.46
N THR A 131 -1.48 6.06 -8.15
CA THR A 131 -1.71 5.06 -7.10
C THR A 131 -3.20 4.79 -6.90
N GLY A 132 -3.55 3.56 -6.59
CA GLY A 132 -4.92 3.15 -6.25
C GLY A 132 -5.86 2.96 -7.44
N ILE A 133 -5.43 3.31 -8.66
CA ILE A 133 -6.25 3.16 -9.87
C ILE A 133 -5.96 1.81 -10.54
N SER A 134 -6.99 0.99 -10.68
CA SER A 134 -6.93 -0.26 -11.46
C SER A 134 -7.24 -0.01 -12.94
N PRO A 135 -6.91 -0.96 -13.84
CA PRO A 135 -7.30 -0.85 -15.25
C PRO A 135 -8.81 -0.61 -15.43
N VAL A 136 -9.66 -1.29 -14.67
CA VAL A 136 -11.12 -1.14 -14.76
C VAL A 136 -11.56 0.27 -14.34
N ILE A 137 -10.99 0.80 -13.26
CA ILE A 137 -11.28 2.17 -12.81
C ILE A 137 -10.80 3.20 -13.83
N ALA A 138 -9.64 2.98 -14.46
CA ALA A 138 -9.14 3.88 -15.51
C ALA A 138 -10.08 3.92 -16.73
N GLU A 139 -10.61 2.75 -17.14
CA GLU A 139 -11.62 2.68 -18.20
C GLU A 139 -12.90 3.44 -17.83
N ASP A 140 -13.37 3.28 -16.59
CA ASP A 140 -14.56 3.96 -16.08
C ASP A 140 -14.35 5.48 -16.01
N ILE A 141 -13.17 5.94 -15.58
CA ILE A 141 -12.80 7.36 -15.60
C ILE A 141 -12.88 7.91 -17.03
N CYS A 142 -12.28 7.24 -18.00
CA CYS A 142 -12.32 7.67 -19.40
C CYS A 142 -13.76 7.71 -19.91
N PHE A 143 -14.56 6.67 -19.62
CA PHE A 143 -15.96 6.61 -20.02
C PHE A 143 -16.79 7.78 -19.44
N LEU A 144 -16.65 8.06 -18.15
CA LEU A 144 -17.34 9.17 -17.48
C LEU A 144 -16.92 10.55 -18.02
N ALA A 145 -15.66 10.68 -18.42
CA ALA A 145 -15.13 11.88 -19.05
C ALA A 145 -15.52 12.01 -20.55
N GLY A 146 -16.17 11.00 -21.13
CA GLY A 146 -16.50 10.98 -22.56
C GLY A 146 -15.28 10.80 -23.48
N MET A 147 -14.21 10.17 -22.96
CA MET A 147 -12.94 10.00 -23.66
C MET A 147 -12.74 8.52 -24.06
N ASP A 148 -12.07 8.31 -25.17
CA ASP A 148 -11.67 6.97 -25.60
C ASP A 148 -10.38 6.55 -24.88
N SER A 149 -10.45 5.55 -24.03
CA SER A 149 -9.32 5.01 -23.27
C SER A 149 -8.21 4.42 -24.14
N GLY A 150 -8.53 4.06 -25.40
CA GLY A 150 -7.61 3.49 -26.38
C GLY A 150 -6.75 4.52 -27.11
N VAL A 151 -7.12 5.80 -27.07
CA VAL A 151 -6.39 6.91 -27.72
C VAL A 151 -5.24 7.35 -26.83
N THR A 152 -4.14 7.80 -27.44
CA THR A 152 -2.99 8.29 -26.67
C THR A 152 -3.26 9.66 -26.05
N PRO A 153 -2.76 9.98 -24.83
CA PRO A 153 -2.99 11.27 -24.19
C PRO A 153 -2.55 12.48 -25.02
N LYS A 154 -1.57 12.31 -25.90
CA LYS A 154 -1.05 13.38 -26.76
C LYS A 154 -2.04 13.88 -27.81
N GLU A 155 -3.04 13.06 -28.15
CA GLU A 155 -4.06 13.38 -29.14
C GLU A 155 -5.20 14.23 -28.56
N TYR A 156 -5.26 14.36 -27.24
CA TYR A 156 -6.23 15.19 -26.56
C TYR A 156 -5.68 16.59 -26.26
N GLU A 157 -6.54 17.60 -26.30
CA GLU A 157 -6.23 18.94 -25.80
C GLU A 157 -6.13 18.92 -24.27
N ASP A 158 -5.34 19.83 -23.69
CA ASP A 158 -5.07 19.85 -22.26
C ASP A 158 -6.35 20.03 -21.42
N ASP A 159 -7.26 20.88 -21.89
CA ASP A 159 -8.53 21.18 -21.22
C ASP A 159 -9.49 19.98 -21.14
N LEU A 160 -9.26 18.94 -21.94
CA LEU A 160 -10.06 17.70 -21.91
C LEU A 160 -9.50 16.65 -20.98
N LEU A 161 -8.21 16.74 -20.60
CA LEU A 161 -7.53 15.73 -19.79
C LEU A 161 -7.71 15.94 -18.28
N PHE A 162 -8.26 17.07 -17.85
CA PHE A 162 -8.51 17.39 -16.44
C PHE A 162 -9.99 17.79 -16.22
#